data_b0b51cba2351117854d86b24d0233089
#
_entry.id   b0b51cba2351117854d86b24d0233089
#
_cell.length_a   1.000
_cell.length_b   1.000
_cell.length_c   1.000
_cell.angle_alpha   90.00
_cell.angle_beta   90.00
_cell.angle_gamma   90.00
#
_symmetry.space_group_name_H-M   'P 1'
#
loop_
_entity.id
_entity.type
_entity.pdbx_description
1 polymer ?
#
loop_
_entity_poly.entity_id
_entity_poly.type
_entity_poly.pdbx_seq_one_letter_code
_entity_poly.pdbx_strand_id
1 'polypeptide(L)'
;MRLGGLAVIAAFLVCMHFVTGIQFTPLTATRKILILAIAAAAIGPLLDFALTPTRIGVALIAAGAAGGTLWAFWPVILQKPAMQAWLFGGSAAVALAFMVGFAQAQLAGDGIRVGAAALALGLGTGIAAIIAGSLSYGLYGIALGAGAGGFLLPQMIRGEKAAAGATFTVPAILIGGLVAVGAMLLAQLPWYCVLVLALVPVAVRLPGPGKAPVWLQAVVFSLYGFVIAGVACALAWPSS
;
A
#
# COMPACT_ATOMS: atom_id res chain seq x y z
N MET A 1 3.69 13.22 -16.40
CA MET A 1 3.98 12.07 -15.50
C MET A 1 2.88 11.78 -14.46
N ARG A 2 1.74 12.49 -14.49
CA ARG A 2 0.61 12.24 -13.55
C ARG A 2 -0.08 10.86 -13.71
N LEU A 3 0.23 10.11 -14.76
CA LEU A 3 -0.33 8.79 -15.05
C LEU A 3 0.48 7.62 -14.44
N GLY A 4 1.53 7.90 -13.65
CA GLY A 4 2.37 6.85 -13.04
C GLY A 4 1.61 5.92 -12.09
N GLY A 5 0.50 6.37 -11.51
CA GLY A 5 -0.38 5.53 -10.71
C GLY A 5 -1.00 4.36 -11.48
N LEU A 6 -1.17 4.53 -12.79
CA LEU A 6 -1.69 3.46 -13.65
C LEU A 6 -0.75 2.25 -13.68
N ALA A 7 0.57 2.44 -13.52
CA ALA A 7 1.52 1.34 -13.52
C ALA A 7 1.30 0.38 -12.33
N VAL A 8 1.07 0.93 -11.13
CA VAL A 8 0.80 0.12 -9.93
C VAL A 8 -0.52 -0.62 -10.06
N ILE A 9 -1.55 0.08 -10.54
CA ILE A 9 -2.89 -0.50 -10.71
C ILE A 9 -2.84 -1.59 -11.79
N ALA A 10 -2.20 -1.32 -12.94
CA ALA A 10 -2.05 -2.29 -14.00
C ALA A 10 -1.29 -3.54 -13.53
N ALA A 11 -0.17 -3.38 -12.83
CA ALA A 11 0.59 -4.49 -12.26
C ALA A 11 -0.26 -5.33 -11.31
N PHE A 12 -1.04 -4.69 -10.43
CA PHE A 12 -1.94 -5.38 -9.51
C PHE A 12 -3.06 -6.12 -10.24
N LEU A 13 -3.74 -5.47 -11.20
CA LEU A 13 -4.84 -6.06 -11.98
C LEU A 13 -4.36 -7.25 -12.82
N VAL A 14 -3.21 -7.12 -13.46
CA VAL A 14 -2.60 -8.22 -14.23
C VAL A 14 -2.28 -9.39 -13.30
N CYS A 15 -1.64 -9.15 -12.18
CA CYS A 15 -1.35 -10.20 -11.21
C CYS A 15 -2.64 -10.87 -10.70
N MET A 16 -3.65 -10.07 -10.36
CA MET A 16 -4.94 -10.58 -9.89
C MET A 16 -5.66 -11.41 -10.95
N HIS A 17 -5.56 -11.02 -12.22
CA HIS A 17 -6.12 -11.79 -13.35
C HIS A 17 -5.52 -13.19 -13.43
N PHE A 18 -4.20 -13.32 -13.32
CA PHE A 18 -3.51 -14.61 -13.42
C PHE A 18 -3.63 -15.46 -12.13
N VAL A 19 -3.74 -14.87 -10.96
CA VAL A 19 -3.77 -15.60 -9.67
C VAL A 19 -5.18 -16.07 -9.30
N THR A 20 -6.19 -15.19 -9.42
CA THR A 20 -7.57 -15.50 -8.99
C THR A 20 -8.62 -15.31 -10.07
N GLY A 21 -8.24 -14.75 -11.22
CA GLY A 21 -9.19 -14.32 -12.25
C GLY A 21 -9.96 -13.04 -11.83
N ILE A 22 -10.32 -12.23 -12.83
CA ILE A 22 -11.18 -11.06 -12.61
C ILE A 22 -12.62 -11.52 -12.64
N GLN A 23 -13.19 -11.78 -11.49
CA GLN A 23 -14.59 -12.16 -11.29
C GLN A 23 -15.18 -11.33 -10.17
N PHE A 24 -16.45 -10.93 -10.32
CA PHE A 24 -17.14 -10.09 -9.31
C PHE A 24 -18.14 -10.89 -8.47
N THR A 25 -18.43 -12.14 -8.84
CA THR A 25 -19.36 -13.02 -8.14
C THR A 25 -18.72 -14.37 -7.83
N PRO A 26 -18.88 -14.94 -6.61
CA PRO A 26 -19.39 -14.33 -5.38
C PRO A 26 -18.43 -13.27 -4.80
N LEU A 27 -18.95 -12.30 -4.02
CA LEU A 27 -18.19 -11.15 -3.53
C LEU A 27 -17.32 -11.53 -2.31
N THR A 28 -16.16 -12.10 -2.55
CA THR A 28 -15.18 -12.47 -1.52
C THR A 28 -14.34 -11.26 -1.06
N ALA A 29 -13.66 -11.36 0.09
CA ALA A 29 -12.79 -10.29 0.60
C ALA A 29 -11.73 -9.88 -0.44
N THR A 30 -11.09 -10.84 -1.11
CA THR A 30 -10.08 -10.57 -2.15
C THR A 30 -10.69 -9.79 -3.34
N ARG A 31 -11.91 -10.11 -3.74
CA ARG A 31 -12.62 -9.40 -4.82
C ARG A 31 -13.04 -7.99 -4.43
N LYS A 32 -13.31 -7.76 -3.15
CA LYS A 32 -13.56 -6.41 -2.63
C LYS A 32 -12.31 -5.54 -2.66
N ILE A 33 -11.11 -6.12 -2.47
CA ILE A 33 -9.85 -5.41 -2.70
C ILE A 33 -9.75 -4.93 -4.15
N LEU A 34 -10.15 -5.76 -5.13
CA LEU A 34 -10.19 -5.37 -6.54
C LEU A 34 -11.11 -4.15 -6.77
N ILE A 35 -12.32 -4.17 -6.18
CA ILE A 35 -13.25 -3.04 -6.30
C ILE A 35 -12.66 -1.76 -5.70
N LEU A 36 -12.03 -1.87 -4.52
CA LEU A 36 -11.36 -0.74 -3.87
C LEU A 36 -10.16 -0.23 -4.68
N ALA A 37 -9.42 -1.13 -5.34
CA ALA A 37 -8.33 -0.75 -6.23
C ALA A 37 -8.83 0.05 -7.44
N ILE A 38 -9.93 -0.40 -8.07
CA ILE A 38 -10.56 0.31 -9.19
C ILE A 38 -11.13 1.66 -8.72
N ALA A 39 -11.77 1.70 -7.56
CA ALA A 39 -12.28 2.94 -6.97
C ALA A 39 -11.13 3.93 -6.69
N ALA A 40 -10.01 3.46 -6.11
CA ALA A 40 -8.84 4.29 -5.87
C ALA A 40 -8.21 4.82 -7.18
N ALA A 41 -8.23 3.98 -8.23
CA ALA A 41 -7.79 4.36 -9.58
C ALA A 41 -8.63 5.50 -10.18
N ALA A 42 -9.92 5.54 -9.89
CA ALA A 42 -10.81 6.60 -10.35
C ALA A 42 -10.74 7.85 -9.47
N ILE A 43 -10.69 7.67 -8.14
CA ILE A 43 -10.67 8.76 -7.16
C ILE A 43 -9.35 9.54 -7.24
N GLY A 44 -8.21 8.88 -7.40
CA GLY A 44 -6.90 9.54 -7.45
C GLY A 44 -6.81 10.66 -8.48
N PRO A 45 -7.10 10.40 -9.77
CA PRO A 45 -7.15 11.45 -10.79
C PRO A 45 -8.19 12.55 -10.50
N LEU A 46 -9.39 12.19 -10.01
CA LEU A 46 -10.40 13.18 -9.64
C LEU A 46 -9.87 14.16 -8.58
N LEU A 47 -9.13 13.67 -7.59
CA LEU A 47 -8.53 14.52 -6.56
C LEU A 47 -7.43 15.42 -7.11
N ASP A 48 -6.63 14.95 -8.06
CA ASP A 48 -5.53 15.72 -8.63
C ASP A 48 -5.98 16.76 -9.66
N PHE A 49 -7.09 16.51 -10.37
CA PHE A 49 -7.56 17.38 -11.44
C PHE A 49 -8.74 18.27 -11.04
N ALA A 50 -9.62 17.81 -10.15
CA ALA A 50 -10.84 18.53 -9.79
C ALA A 50 -10.77 19.21 -8.41
N LEU A 51 -9.95 18.68 -7.49
CA LEU A 51 -9.90 19.12 -6.09
C LEU A 51 -8.47 19.24 -5.63
N THR A 52 -8.03 20.42 -5.19
CA THR A 52 -6.80 20.52 -4.42
C THR A 52 -7.03 19.87 -3.04
N PRO A 53 -6.22 18.87 -2.64
CA PRO A 53 -6.47 18.17 -1.38
C PRO A 53 -6.25 19.11 -0.19
N THR A 54 -7.35 19.55 0.41
CA THR A 54 -7.35 20.29 1.68
C THR A 54 -7.10 19.32 2.84
N ARG A 55 -6.83 19.83 4.04
CA ARG A 55 -6.69 18.98 5.24
C ARG A 55 -7.94 18.12 5.48
N ILE A 56 -9.13 18.68 5.19
CA ILE A 56 -10.41 17.96 5.27
C ILE A 56 -10.45 16.85 4.20
N GLY A 57 -10.01 17.12 2.98
CA GLY A 57 -9.93 16.14 1.91
C GLY A 57 -9.02 14.95 2.27
N VAL A 58 -7.84 15.20 2.85
CA VAL A 58 -6.95 14.15 3.34
C VAL A 58 -7.62 13.31 4.44
N ALA A 59 -8.32 13.95 5.39
CA ALA A 59 -9.04 13.23 6.44
C ALA A 59 -10.18 12.36 5.87
N LEU A 60 -10.89 12.83 4.86
CA LEU A 60 -11.93 12.06 4.17
C LEU A 60 -11.34 10.85 3.41
N ILE A 61 -10.20 11.02 2.74
CA ILE A 61 -9.49 9.91 2.08
C ILE A 61 -9.05 8.87 3.11
N ALA A 62 -8.49 9.30 4.24
CA ALA A 62 -8.08 8.40 5.33
C ALA A 62 -9.29 7.66 5.94
N ALA A 63 -10.39 8.36 6.18
CA ALA A 63 -11.64 7.75 6.66
C ALA A 63 -12.22 6.77 5.63
N GLY A 64 -12.17 7.12 4.34
CA GLY A 64 -12.57 6.24 3.24
C GLY A 64 -11.71 4.97 3.17
N ALA A 65 -10.40 5.08 3.40
CA ALA A 65 -9.51 3.92 3.47
C ALA A 65 -9.85 3.00 4.64
N ALA A 66 -10.11 3.56 5.84
CA ALA A 66 -10.58 2.80 7.00
C ALA A 66 -11.92 2.10 6.74
N GLY A 67 -12.91 2.86 6.25
CA GLY A 67 -14.24 2.33 5.94
C GLY A 67 -14.21 1.26 4.85
N GLY A 68 -13.43 1.48 3.79
CA GLY A 68 -13.21 0.50 2.72
C GLY A 68 -12.57 -0.79 3.25
N THR A 69 -11.60 -0.68 4.15
CA THR A 69 -10.97 -1.82 4.81
C THR A 69 -11.99 -2.63 5.62
N LEU A 70 -12.75 -1.97 6.48
CA LEU A 70 -13.81 -2.63 7.25
C LEU A 70 -14.84 -3.27 6.32
N TRP A 71 -15.31 -2.57 5.30
CA TRP A 71 -16.26 -3.13 4.33
C TRP A 71 -15.72 -4.38 3.61
N ALA A 72 -14.44 -4.36 3.21
CA ALA A 72 -13.82 -5.47 2.52
C ALA A 72 -13.76 -6.72 3.39
N PHE A 73 -13.35 -6.57 4.64
CA PHE A 73 -13.06 -7.68 5.54
C PHE A 73 -14.14 -7.94 6.60
N TRP A 74 -15.25 -7.19 6.59
CA TRP A 74 -16.33 -7.30 7.57
C TRP A 74 -16.81 -8.73 7.82
N PRO A 75 -17.11 -9.56 6.80
CA PRO A 75 -17.56 -10.94 7.03
C PRO A 75 -16.50 -11.81 7.73
N VAL A 76 -15.21 -11.54 7.49
CA VAL A 76 -14.11 -12.29 8.13
C VAL A 76 -13.92 -11.84 9.57
N ILE A 77 -14.05 -10.54 9.81
CA ILE A 77 -13.92 -9.95 11.16
C ILE A 77 -15.04 -10.47 12.07
N LEU A 78 -16.27 -10.55 11.60
CA LEU A 78 -17.42 -11.05 12.37
C LEU A 78 -17.35 -12.53 12.75
N GLN A 79 -16.52 -13.32 12.07
CA GLN A 79 -16.31 -14.74 12.40
C GLN A 79 -15.36 -14.94 13.58
N LYS A 80 -14.67 -13.88 14.03
CA LYS A 80 -13.73 -13.93 15.15
C LYS A 80 -14.44 -13.61 16.48
N PRO A 81 -13.94 -14.11 17.61
CA PRO A 81 -14.43 -13.68 18.94
C PRO A 81 -14.40 -12.16 19.07
N ALA A 82 -15.35 -11.57 19.79
CA ALA A 82 -15.56 -10.12 19.86
C ALA A 82 -14.27 -9.32 20.16
N MET A 83 -13.47 -9.74 21.13
CA MET A 83 -12.20 -9.10 21.47
C MET A 83 -11.21 -9.11 20.28
N GLN A 84 -11.09 -10.24 19.60
CA GLN A 84 -10.21 -10.36 18.42
C GLN A 84 -10.76 -9.59 17.23
N ALA A 85 -12.08 -9.55 17.05
CA ALA A 85 -12.72 -8.77 15.99
C ALA A 85 -12.40 -7.27 16.14
N TRP A 86 -12.49 -6.73 17.35
CA TRP A 86 -12.12 -5.35 17.65
C TRP A 86 -10.62 -5.10 17.45
N LEU A 87 -9.76 -6.01 17.92
CA LEU A 87 -8.31 -5.87 17.78
C LEU A 87 -7.90 -5.88 16.30
N PHE A 88 -8.32 -6.88 15.54
CA PHE A 88 -7.93 -7.01 14.12
C PHE A 88 -8.62 -6.00 13.22
N GLY A 89 -9.93 -5.77 13.41
CA GLY A 89 -10.67 -4.80 12.62
C GLY A 89 -10.23 -3.36 12.92
N GLY A 90 -10.08 -3.02 14.19
CA GLY A 90 -9.63 -1.71 14.64
C GLY A 90 -8.20 -1.42 14.20
N SER A 91 -7.25 -2.35 14.43
CA SER A 91 -5.85 -2.17 14.00
C SER A 91 -5.73 -2.03 12.48
N ALA A 92 -6.48 -2.82 11.70
CA ALA A 92 -6.50 -2.73 10.26
C ALA A 92 -7.02 -1.36 9.79
N ALA A 93 -8.16 -0.91 10.30
CA ALA A 93 -8.76 0.37 9.92
C ALA A 93 -7.85 1.56 10.26
N VAL A 94 -7.27 1.55 11.48
CA VAL A 94 -6.34 2.61 11.93
C VAL A 94 -5.06 2.60 11.11
N ALA A 95 -4.47 1.43 10.85
CA ALA A 95 -3.26 1.30 10.05
C ALA A 95 -3.47 1.84 8.63
N LEU A 96 -4.59 1.48 7.98
CA LEU A 96 -4.90 1.95 6.62
C LEU A 96 -5.18 3.46 6.60
N ALA A 97 -6.00 3.97 7.52
CA ALA A 97 -6.25 5.40 7.64
C ALA A 97 -4.95 6.20 7.82
N PHE A 98 -4.08 5.70 8.71
CA PHE A 98 -2.79 6.32 8.97
C PHE A 98 -1.88 6.27 7.74
N MET A 99 -1.68 5.09 7.12
CA MET A 99 -0.82 4.95 5.94
C MET A 99 -1.24 5.86 4.80
N VAL A 100 -2.52 5.81 4.43
CA VAL A 100 -3.05 6.58 3.29
C VAL A 100 -3.09 8.07 3.61
N GLY A 101 -3.58 8.45 4.79
CA GLY A 101 -3.65 9.84 5.24
C GLY A 101 -2.27 10.48 5.35
N PHE A 102 -1.31 9.80 5.98
CA PHE A 102 0.06 10.27 6.12
C PHE A 102 0.76 10.41 4.76
N ALA A 103 0.68 9.36 3.91
CA ALA A 103 1.31 9.39 2.60
C ALA A 103 0.73 10.52 1.72
N GLN A 104 -0.60 10.68 1.71
CA GLN A 104 -1.26 11.75 0.97
C GLN A 104 -0.86 13.14 1.48
N ALA A 105 -0.79 13.32 2.81
CA ALA A 105 -0.46 14.61 3.41
C ALA A 105 1.03 14.99 3.26
N GLN A 106 1.94 14.01 3.33
CA GLN A 106 3.37 14.25 3.50
C GLN A 106 4.23 13.85 2.32
N LEU A 107 3.78 12.90 1.48
CA LEU A 107 4.60 12.31 0.42
C LEU A 107 4.07 12.60 -0.99
N ALA A 108 2.79 12.93 -1.19
CA ALA A 108 2.18 13.08 -2.51
C ALA A 108 2.88 14.11 -3.42
N GLY A 109 3.54 15.13 -2.84
CA GLY A 109 4.34 16.13 -3.56
C GLY A 109 5.71 15.63 -4.04
N ASP A 110 6.23 14.51 -3.49
CA ASP A 110 7.56 13.96 -3.80
C ASP A 110 7.42 12.52 -4.34
N GLY A 111 7.45 12.38 -5.68
CA GLY A 111 7.28 11.09 -6.35
C GLY A 111 8.37 10.07 -6.01
N ILE A 112 9.58 10.52 -5.68
CA ILE A 112 10.66 9.62 -5.29
C ILE A 112 10.35 8.99 -3.92
N ARG A 113 9.92 9.79 -2.96
CA ARG A 113 9.59 9.31 -1.61
C ARG A 113 8.38 8.37 -1.62
N VAL A 114 7.30 8.79 -2.28
CA VAL A 114 6.10 7.93 -2.31
C VAL A 114 6.30 6.67 -3.14
N GLY A 115 7.08 6.76 -4.24
CA GLY A 115 7.46 5.58 -5.02
C GLY A 115 8.31 4.60 -4.21
N ALA A 116 9.28 5.11 -3.43
CA ALA A 116 10.10 4.30 -2.51
C ALA A 116 9.24 3.67 -1.40
N ALA A 117 8.29 4.42 -0.82
CA ALA A 117 7.34 3.88 0.16
C ALA A 117 6.49 2.76 -0.44
N ALA A 118 5.92 2.98 -1.63
CA ALA A 118 5.09 1.99 -2.31
C ALA A 118 5.89 0.73 -2.71
N LEU A 119 7.13 0.91 -3.17
CA LEU A 119 8.05 -0.20 -3.48
C LEU A 119 8.33 -1.05 -2.23
N ALA A 120 8.73 -0.41 -1.14
CA ALA A 120 9.07 -1.10 0.11
C ALA A 120 7.82 -1.73 0.76
N LEU A 121 6.68 -1.04 0.75
CA LEU A 121 5.42 -1.57 1.26
C LEU A 121 4.95 -2.77 0.43
N GLY A 122 4.98 -2.68 -0.90
CA GLY A 122 4.58 -3.77 -1.79
C GLY A 122 5.45 -5.01 -1.60
N LEU A 123 6.78 -4.88 -1.76
CA LEU A 123 7.69 -6.01 -1.61
C LEU A 123 7.71 -6.54 -0.18
N GLY A 124 7.74 -5.66 0.83
CA GLY A 124 7.72 -6.06 2.24
C GLY A 124 6.46 -6.84 2.61
N THR A 125 5.30 -6.34 2.21
CA THR A 125 4.02 -7.05 2.39
C THR A 125 4.02 -8.39 1.65
N GLY A 126 4.53 -8.42 0.41
CA GLY A 126 4.60 -9.63 -0.39
C GLY A 126 5.44 -10.70 0.27
N ILE A 127 6.65 -10.36 0.71
CA ILE A 127 7.57 -11.29 1.39
C ILE A 127 6.99 -11.75 2.73
N ALA A 128 6.47 -10.82 3.54
CA ALA A 128 5.86 -11.16 4.82
C ALA A 128 4.64 -12.10 4.65
N ALA A 129 3.83 -11.91 3.60
CA ALA A 129 2.70 -12.79 3.29
C ALA A 129 3.15 -14.19 2.85
N ILE A 130 4.26 -14.32 2.10
CA ILE A 130 4.84 -15.61 1.73
C ILE A 130 5.34 -16.33 2.97
N ILE A 131 6.07 -15.64 3.85
CA ILE A 131 6.54 -16.20 5.13
C ILE A 131 5.35 -16.68 5.99
N ALA A 132 4.24 -15.93 5.99
CA ALA A 132 3.02 -16.31 6.68
C ALA A 132 2.19 -17.42 5.96
N GLY A 133 2.71 -18.00 4.87
CA GLY A 133 2.13 -19.14 4.16
C GLY A 133 1.14 -18.79 3.04
N SER A 134 1.07 -17.54 2.58
CA SER A 134 0.19 -17.16 1.47
C SER A 134 0.93 -16.70 0.23
N LEU A 135 1.00 -17.57 -0.75
CA LEU A 135 1.59 -17.23 -2.06
C LEU A 135 0.75 -16.18 -2.81
N SER A 136 -0.59 -16.26 -2.75
CA SER A 136 -1.45 -15.32 -3.48
C SER A 136 -1.26 -13.88 -3.01
N TYR A 137 -1.32 -13.63 -1.69
CA TYR A 137 -1.05 -12.30 -1.13
C TYR A 137 0.41 -11.88 -1.34
N GLY A 138 1.33 -12.85 -1.34
CA GLY A 138 2.72 -12.63 -1.69
C GLY A 138 2.89 -12.06 -3.09
N LEU A 139 2.28 -12.70 -4.09
CA LEU A 139 2.33 -12.27 -5.49
C LEU A 139 1.67 -10.89 -5.68
N TYR A 140 0.56 -10.60 -4.99
CA TYR A 140 -0.07 -9.28 -5.03
C TYR A 140 0.86 -8.17 -4.52
N GLY A 141 1.54 -8.43 -3.40
CA GLY A 141 2.51 -7.48 -2.85
C GLY A 141 3.71 -7.26 -3.77
N ILE A 142 4.27 -8.35 -4.33
CA ILE A 142 5.39 -8.28 -5.29
C ILE A 142 4.99 -7.50 -6.55
N ALA A 143 3.79 -7.75 -7.10
CA ALA A 143 3.28 -7.03 -8.26
C ALA A 143 3.14 -5.52 -7.99
N LEU A 144 2.64 -5.15 -6.80
CA LEU A 144 2.57 -3.74 -6.37
C LEU A 144 3.96 -3.11 -6.28
N GLY A 145 4.91 -3.83 -5.69
CA GLY A 145 6.31 -3.39 -5.63
C GLY A 145 6.91 -3.20 -7.02
N ALA A 146 6.68 -4.14 -7.94
CA ALA A 146 7.12 -4.03 -9.33
C ALA A 146 6.51 -2.82 -10.04
N GLY A 147 5.20 -2.56 -9.85
CA GLY A 147 4.53 -1.38 -10.39
C GLY A 147 5.10 -0.07 -9.82
N ALA A 148 5.43 -0.03 -8.52
CA ALA A 148 6.08 1.12 -7.88
C ALA A 148 7.52 1.31 -8.39
N GLY A 149 8.26 0.22 -8.61
CA GLY A 149 9.57 0.25 -9.28
C GLY A 149 9.48 0.80 -10.69
N GLY A 150 8.46 0.40 -11.45
CA GLY A 150 8.17 0.93 -12.78
C GLY A 150 7.84 2.44 -12.79
N PHE A 151 7.32 2.98 -11.68
CA PHE A 151 7.14 4.42 -11.51
C PHE A 151 8.44 5.15 -11.13
N LEU A 152 9.31 4.52 -10.32
CA LEU A 152 10.59 5.10 -9.89
C LEU A 152 11.63 5.10 -11.02
N LEU A 153 11.72 4.03 -11.77
CA LEU A 153 12.79 3.80 -12.76
C LEU A 153 12.91 4.92 -13.80
N PRO A 154 11.83 5.40 -14.44
CA PRO A 154 11.92 6.52 -15.38
C PRO A 154 12.44 7.82 -14.74
N GLN A 155 12.11 8.07 -13.45
CA GLN A 155 12.59 9.23 -12.72
C GLN A 155 14.11 9.14 -12.44
N MET A 156 14.58 7.93 -12.10
CA MET A 156 15.99 7.66 -11.87
C MET A 156 16.82 7.82 -13.16
N ILE A 157 16.29 7.32 -14.30
CA ILE A 157 16.97 7.39 -15.60
C ILE A 157 17.02 8.81 -16.11
N ARG A 158 15.92 9.57 -16.02
CA ARG A 158 15.85 10.96 -16.49
C ARG A 158 16.50 11.97 -15.55
N GLY A 159 16.77 11.58 -14.30
CA GLY A 159 17.27 12.49 -13.28
C GLY A 159 16.26 13.58 -12.87
N GLU A 160 14.99 13.41 -13.17
CA GLU A 160 13.92 14.38 -12.92
C GLU A 160 12.94 13.85 -11.86
N LYS A 161 12.60 14.69 -10.90
CA LYS A 161 11.57 14.38 -9.89
C LYS A 161 10.19 14.68 -10.46
N ALA A 162 9.30 13.72 -10.39
CA ALA A 162 7.89 13.92 -10.68
C ALA A 162 7.09 14.04 -9.39
N ALA A 163 6.06 14.89 -9.37
CA ALA A 163 5.04 14.83 -8.33
C ALA A 163 4.19 13.57 -8.56
N ALA A 164 3.93 12.82 -7.50
CA ALA A 164 3.11 11.63 -7.57
C ALA A 164 1.61 11.95 -7.59
N GLY A 165 1.21 12.96 -6.83
CA GLY A 165 -0.18 13.31 -6.64
C GLY A 165 -0.99 12.22 -5.94
N ALA A 166 -2.31 12.43 -5.83
CA ALA A 166 -3.24 11.44 -5.33
C ALA A 166 -3.40 10.27 -6.30
N THR A 167 -3.21 10.51 -7.60
CA THR A 167 -3.31 9.51 -8.67
C THR A 167 -2.39 8.32 -8.46
N PHE A 168 -1.20 8.53 -7.90
CA PHE A 168 -0.27 7.44 -7.54
C PHE A 168 -0.39 7.07 -6.07
N THR A 169 -0.40 8.07 -5.18
CA THR A 169 -0.27 7.85 -3.72
C THR A 169 -1.43 7.03 -3.17
N VAL A 170 -2.66 7.40 -3.53
CA VAL A 170 -3.85 6.75 -2.97
C VAL A 170 -3.92 5.27 -3.38
N PRO A 171 -3.91 4.89 -4.67
CA PRO A 171 -4.00 3.48 -5.02
C PRO A 171 -2.79 2.67 -4.54
N ALA A 172 -1.56 3.18 -4.65
CA ALA A 172 -0.36 2.43 -4.28
C ALA A 172 -0.34 2.06 -2.79
N ILE A 173 -0.62 3.03 -1.91
CA ILE A 173 -0.58 2.82 -0.47
C ILE A 173 -1.84 2.07 0.02
N LEU A 174 -3.02 2.42 -0.52
CA LEU A 174 -4.26 1.73 -0.15
C LEU A 174 -4.21 0.24 -0.50
N ILE A 175 -3.84 -0.09 -1.74
CA ILE A 175 -3.82 -1.50 -2.18
C ILE A 175 -2.73 -2.26 -1.41
N GLY A 176 -1.53 -1.68 -1.23
CA GLY A 176 -0.46 -2.29 -0.44
C GLY A 176 -0.90 -2.60 0.99
N GLY A 177 -1.57 -1.64 1.64
CA GLY A 177 -2.13 -1.84 2.97
C GLY A 177 -3.28 -2.87 3.00
N LEU A 178 -4.19 -2.86 2.01
CA LEU A 178 -5.26 -3.86 1.91
C LEU A 178 -4.72 -5.29 1.72
N VAL A 179 -3.63 -5.44 0.95
CA VAL A 179 -2.94 -6.73 0.78
C VAL A 179 -2.32 -7.18 2.10
N ALA A 180 -1.70 -6.26 2.87
CA ALA A 180 -1.17 -6.56 4.20
C ALA A 180 -2.27 -7.00 5.19
N VAL A 181 -3.40 -6.29 5.21
CA VAL A 181 -4.57 -6.65 6.04
C VAL A 181 -5.18 -7.97 5.57
N GLY A 182 -5.26 -8.21 4.26
CA GLY A 182 -5.69 -9.49 3.71
C GLY A 182 -4.81 -10.65 4.17
N ALA A 183 -3.49 -10.48 4.14
CA ALA A 183 -2.55 -11.46 4.64
C ALA A 183 -2.71 -11.68 6.16
N MET A 184 -2.97 -10.63 6.94
CA MET A 184 -3.24 -10.74 8.38
C MET A 184 -4.52 -11.53 8.68
N LEU A 185 -5.60 -11.25 7.99
CA LEU A 185 -6.92 -11.81 8.30
C LEU A 185 -7.12 -13.21 7.70
N LEU A 186 -6.51 -13.50 6.54
CA LEU A 186 -6.76 -14.69 5.73
C LEU A 186 -5.54 -15.61 5.61
N ALA A 187 -4.33 -15.12 5.93
CA ALA A 187 -3.08 -15.87 5.77
C ALA A 187 -2.22 -15.92 7.06
N GLN A 188 -2.83 -15.68 8.21
CA GLN A 188 -2.19 -15.79 9.54
C GLN A 188 -0.98 -14.87 9.76
N LEU A 189 -0.81 -13.81 8.96
CA LEU A 189 0.21 -12.80 9.23
C LEU A 189 -0.08 -12.14 10.59
N PRO A 190 0.89 -12.05 11.52
CA PRO A 190 0.66 -11.40 12.81
C PRO A 190 0.22 -9.95 12.66
N TRP A 191 -0.76 -9.51 13.47
CA TRP A 191 -1.35 -8.17 13.38
C TRP A 191 -0.32 -7.04 13.58
N TYR A 192 0.68 -7.26 14.43
CA TYR A 192 1.75 -6.29 14.67
C TYR A 192 2.64 -6.06 13.44
N CYS A 193 2.75 -7.04 12.52
CA CYS A 193 3.46 -6.86 11.25
C CYS A 193 2.79 -5.79 10.40
N VAL A 194 1.45 -5.72 10.39
CA VAL A 194 0.70 -4.67 9.66
C VAL A 194 0.97 -3.30 10.27
N LEU A 195 1.06 -3.20 11.61
CA LEU A 195 1.40 -1.94 12.28
C LEU A 195 2.84 -1.50 11.97
N VAL A 196 3.78 -2.43 11.92
CA VAL A 196 5.16 -2.13 11.51
C VAL A 196 5.19 -1.66 10.06
N LEU A 197 4.51 -2.37 9.13
CA LEU A 197 4.41 -1.94 7.74
C LEU A 197 3.75 -0.55 7.59
N ALA A 198 2.85 -0.18 8.49
CA ALA A 198 2.26 1.15 8.51
C ALA A 198 3.26 2.28 8.77
N LEU A 199 4.44 1.97 9.30
CA LEU A 199 5.51 2.94 9.51
C LEU A 199 6.39 3.16 8.26
N VAL A 200 6.23 2.36 7.20
CA VAL A 200 7.00 2.53 5.95
C VAL A 200 6.89 3.95 5.38
N PRO A 201 5.69 4.57 5.23
CA PRO A 201 5.59 5.95 4.76
C PRO A 201 6.29 6.97 5.67
N VAL A 202 6.35 6.69 6.98
CA VAL A 202 7.04 7.56 7.95
C VAL A 202 8.55 7.45 7.77
N ALA A 203 9.09 6.25 7.61
CA ALA A 203 10.51 6.03 7.43
C ALA A 203 11.06 6.77 6.20
N VAL A 204 10.36 6.73 5.07
CA VAL A 204 10.78 7.46 3.86
C VAL A 204 10.62 8.98 3.96
N ARG A 205 9.96 9.49 5.01
CA ARG A 205 9.89 10.93 5.31
C ARG A 205 11.15 11.45 5.98
N LEU A 206 11.99 10.57 6.53
CA LEU A 206 13.26 10.95 7.17
C LEU A 206 14.14 11.79 6.24
N PRO A 207 15.02 12.64 6.80
CA PRO A 207 15.94 13.44 6.03
C PRO A 207 16.80 12.57 5.09
N GLY A 208 17.01 13.03 3.88
CA GLY A 208 17.83 12.34 2.89
C GLY A 208 18.74 13.32 2.15
N PRO A 209 19.58 12.81 1.26
CA PRO A 209 20.59 13.59 0.55
C PRO A 209 19.95 14.50 -0.51
N GLY A 210 19.38 15.63 -0.10
CA GLY A 210 18.59 16.52 -0.99
C GLY A 210 19.37 17.07 -2.20
N LYS A 211 20.69 17.15 -2.14
CA LYS A 211 21.59 17.58 -3.22
C LYS A 211 22.10 16.41 -4.08
N ALA A 212 21.82 15.18 -3.72
CA ALA A 212 22.28 14.01 -4.46
C ALA A 212 21.48 13.79 -5.74
N PRO A 213 22.04 13.05 -6.72
CA PRO A 213 21.33 12.64 -7.92
C PRO A 213 20.02 11.90 -7.57
N VAL A 214 19.02 12.00 -8.43
CA VAL A 214 17.68 11.41 -8.21
C VAL A 214 17.74 9.90 -7.94
N TRP A 215 18.59 9.18 -8.68
CA TRP A 215 18.77 7.74 -8.47
C TRP A 215 19.27 7.40 -7.05
N LEU A 216 20.22 8.19 -6.51
CA LEU A 216 20.73 7.97 -5.16
C LEU A 216 19.67 8.28 -4.10
N GLN A 217 18.89 9.34 -4.31
CA GLN A 217 17.75 9.65 -3.43
C GLN A 217 16.73 8.51 -3.42
N ALA A 218 16.38 7.94 -4.60
CA ALA A 218 15.48 6.80 -4.70
C ALA A 218 16.01 5.58 -3.94
N VAL A 219 17.30 5.27 -4.07
CA VAL A 219 17.94 4.17 -3.34
C VAL A 219 17.88 4.39 -1.83
N VAL A 220 18.27 5.58 -1.34
CA VAL A 220 18.30 5.88 0.09
C VAL A 220 16.91 5.81 0.71
N PHE A 221 15.89 6.41 0.06
CA PHE A 221 14.52 6.35 0.57
C PHE A 221 13.93 4.94 0.50
N SER A 222 14.27 4.17 -0.53
CA SER A 222 13.88 2.76 -0.61
C SER A 222 14.52 1.95 0.52
N LEU A 223 15.79 2.19 0.85
CA LEU A 223 16.45 1.53 1.98
C LEU A 223 15.77 1.84 3.31
N TYR A 224 15.36 3.09 3.56
CA TYR A 224 14.60 3.42 4.77
C TYR A 224 13.28 2.62 4.85
N GLY A 225 12.56 2.51 3.76
CA GLY A 225 11.35 1.69 3.68
C GLY A 225 11.64 0.21 3.88
N PHE A 226 12.71 -0.32 3.26
CA PHE A 226 13.09 -1.73 3.36
C PHE A 226 13.59 -2.13 4.75
N VAL A 227 14.19 -1.22 5.53
CA VAL A 227 14.51 -1.50 6.92
C VAL A 227 13.24 -1.84 7.72
N ILE A 228 12.21 -1.01 7.59
CA ILE A 228 10.92 -1.26 8.25
C ILE A 228 10.25 -2.54 7.72
N ALA A 229 10.24 -2.73 6.40
CA ALA A 229 9.70 -3.94 5.78
C ALA A 229 10.46 -5.20 6.23
N GLY A 230 11.79 -5.12 6.36
CA GLY A 230 12.63 -6.20 6.87
C GLY A 230 12.30 -6.58 8.31
N VAL A 231 12.05 -5.59 9.17
CA VAL A 231 11.58 -5.83 10.55
C VAL A 231 10.22 -6.55 10.53
N ALA A 232 9.28 -6.13 9.68
CA ALA A 232 7.99 -6.81 9.56
C ALA A 232 8.15 -8.26 9.08
N CYS A 233 9.04 -8.51 8.10
CA CYS A 233 9.36 -9.87 7.62
C CYS A 233 10.01 -10.74 8.73
N ALA A 234 10.93 -10.17 9.51
CA ALA A 234 11.55 -10.87 10.63
C ALA A 234 10.53 -11.25 11.71
N LEU A 235 9.59 -10.35 12.00
CA LEU A 235 8.50 -10.61 12.94
C LEU A 235 7.45 -11.61 12.41
N ALA A 236 7.32 -11.74 11.09
CA ALA A 236 6.44 -12.72 10.46
C ALA A 236 7.05 -14.14 10.47
N TRP A 237 8.35 -14.28 10.77
CA TRP A 237 9.02 -15.58 10.81
C TRP A 237 8.46 -16.42 11.96
N PRO A 238 8.04 -17.67 11.71
CA PRO A 238 7.51 -18.53 12.76
C PRO A 238 8.60 -18.76 13.83
N SER A 239 8.31 -18.38 15.07
CA SER A 239 9.13 -18.79 16.22
C SER A 239 8.94 -20.29 16.41
N SER A 240 9.97 -21.05 16.10
CA SER A 240 10.05 -22.51 16.33
C SER A 240 9.87 -22.87 17.81
#